data_86e68ce4e0b19c2fa3b41edff1c9bc33
#
_entry.id   86e68ce4e0b19c2fa3b41edff1c9bc33
#
_cell.length_a   1.000
_cell.length_b   1.000
_cell.length_c   1.000
_cell.angle_alpha   90.00
_cell.angle_beta   90.00
_cell.angle_gamma   90.00
#
_symmetry.space_group_name_H-M   'P 1'
#
loop_
_entity.id
_entity.type
_entity.pdbx_description
1 polymer ?
#
loop_
_entity_poly.entity_id
_entity_poly.type
_entity_poly.pdbx_seq_one_letter_code
_entity_poly.pdbx_strand_id
1 'polypeptide(L)'
;YLWYGGGLKKDFSKASEIQKASSINFAKLLEMCALTQPKMRIRFSTSNPQDMSLDVIKIMAKYENICNYIHLPVQSGSNSVLKAMNRQHSREEYLELVKNIFKIIPDCSISHDMISGFPNESELDHKDTLSLMENVKYSFGYMFKYSERPGTPAAKKLEDNIDEKIKSRRLSEIVALQQKHSLFRSKEFIGKTVEVLIEKESKKSSLHWAGRNQQNTTVVFPKEGYSVGDFV
;
A
#
# COMPACT_ATOMS: atom_id res chain seq x y z
N TYR A 1 14.36 8.64 4.89
CA TYR A 1 15.17 7.46 4.59
C TYR A 1 16.41 7.46 5.43
N LEU A 2 16.59 6.35 6.14
CA LEU A 2 17.86 6.01 6.75
C LEU A 2 18.68 5.24 5.69
N TRP A 3 19.87 5.69 5.41
CA TRP A 3 20.88 4.88 4.73
C TRP A 3 21.77 4.24 5.79
N TYR A 4 22.15 2.99 5.58
CA TYR A 4 23.03 2.31 6.53
C TYR A 4 24.44 2.89 6.41
N GLY A 5 24.83 3.66 7.40
CA GLY A 5 26.02 4.52 7.43
C GLY A 5 25.76 5.76 8.28
N GLY A 6 24.55 5.87 8.84
CA GLY A 6 24.24 6.75 9.96
C GLY A 6 23.72 8.12 9.59
N GLY A 7 22.75 8.25 8.67
CA GLY A 7 22.22 9.57 8.44
C GLY A 7 20.87 9.64 7.74
N LEU A 8 20.29 10.83 7.73
CA LEU A 8 19.11 11.20 6.97
C LEU A 8 19.50 11.51 5.51
N LYS A 9 18.53 11.56 4.58
CA LYS A 9 18.75 11.93 3.19
C LYS A 9 19.57 13.23 3.00
N LYS A 10 19.36 14.22 3.87
CA LYS A 10 20.14 15.47 3.90
C LYS A 10 21.62 15.26 4.24
N ASP A 11 21.94 14.24 5.02
CA ASP A 11 23.31 13.92 5.42
C ASP A 11 24.02 13.14 4.31
N PHE A 12 23.26 12.29 3.57
CA PHE A 12 23.76 11.59 2.40
C PHE A 12 24.23 12.54 1.30
N SER A 13 23.55 13.67 1.08
CA SER A 13 23.98 14.67 0.09
C SER A 13 25.35 15.28 0.41
N LYS A 14 25.74 15.29 1.69
CA LYS A 14 27.02 15.81 2.19
C LYS A 14 28.09 14.73 2.38
N ALA A 15 27.72 13.46 2.20
CA ALA A 15 28.64 12.34 2.37
C ALA A 15 29.71 12.31 1.26
N SER A 16 30.89 11.76 1.57
CA SER A 16 31.92 11.51 0.57
C SER A 16 31.49 10.46 -0.46
N GLU A 17 32.11 10.44 -1.64
CA GLU A 17 31.80 9.46 -2.67
C GLU A 17 32.00 8.01 -2.19
N ILE A 18 33.02 7.77 -1.34
CA ILE A 18 33.26 6.46 -0.72
C ILE A 18 32.08 6.08 0.19
N GLN A 19 31.60 7.00 1.02
CA GLN A 19 30.45 6.77 1.90
C GLN A 19 29.15 6.56 1.10
N LYS A 20 28.96 7.31 0.01
CA LYS A 20 27.81 7.11 -0.89
C LYS A 20 27.86 5.74 -1.57
N ALA A 21 29.04 5.33 -2.06
CA ALA A 21 29.23 4.04 -2.70
C ALA A 21 29.01 2.84 -1.77
N SER A 22 29.40 2.98 -0.48
CA SER A 22 29.20 1.95 0.54
C SER A 22 27.82 1.99 1.20
N SER A 23 26.98 2.99 0.90
CA SER A 23 25.67 3.13 1.51
C SER A 23 24.69 2.05 1.03
N ILE A 24 23.82 1.62 1.94
CA ILE A 24 22.74 0.69 1.67
C ILE A 24 21.42 1.46 1.71
N ASN A 25 20.78 1.62 0.55
CA ASN A 25 19.42 2.13 0.47
C ASN A 25 18.40 0.99 0.65
N PHE A 26 17.10 1.33 0.67
CA PHE A 26 16.06 0.33 0.90
C PHE A 26 16.02 -0.74 -0.22
N ALA A 27 16.22 -0.37 -1.48
CA ALA A 27 16.27 -1.32 -2.59
C ALA A 27 17.40 -2.36 -2.40
N LYS A 28 18.60 -1.90 -2.03
CA LYS A 28 19.74 -2.78 -1.76
C LYS A 28 19.53 -3.67 -0.53
N LEU A 29 18.93 -3.11 0.53
CA LEU A 29 18.55 -3.90 1.71
C LEU A 29 17.54 -5.00 1.35
N LEU A 30 16.53 -4.67 0.56
CA LEU A 30 15.51 -5.62 0.11
C LEU A 30 16.13 -6.75 -0.74
N GLU A 31 17.05 -6.39 -1.65
CA GLU A 31 17.84 -7.37 -2.42
C GLU A 31 18.66 -8.29 -1.52
N MET A 32 19.37 -7.74 -0.55
CA MET A 32 20.16 -8.53 0.42
C MET A 32 19.25 -9.50 1.21
N CYS A 33 18.10 -9.05 1.67
CA CYS A 33 17.13 -9.92 2.35
C CYS A 33 16.65 -11.06 1.43
N ALA A 34 16.34 -10.75 0.17
CA ALA A 34 15.88 -11.75 -0.80
C ALA A 34 16.93 -12.83 -1.06
N LEU A 35 18.20 -12.45 -1.14
CA LEU A 35 19.32 -13.36 -1.38
C LEU A 35 19.67 -14.21 -0.15
N THR A 36 19.50 -13.68 1.06
CA THR A 36 19.85 -14.38 2.31
C THR A 36 18.97 -15.61 2.54
N GLN A 37 17.67 -15.51 2.23
CA GLN A 37 16.70 -16.59 2.44
C GLN A 37 15.75 -16.70 1.22
N PRO A 38 16.19 -17.30 0.11
CA PRO A 38 15.42 -17.35 -1.14
C PRO A 38 14.06 -18.04 -1.03
N LYS A 39 13.89 -18.93 -0.04
CA LYS A 39 12.63 -19.65 0.21
C LYS A 39 11.68 -18.88 1.14
N MET A 40 12.13 -17.81 1.76
CA MET A 40 11.31 -17.00 2.67
C MET A 40 10.55 -15.92 1.90
N ARG A 41 9.25 -15.85 2.07
CA ARG A 41 8.43 -14.80 1.47
C ARG A 41 8.63 -13.47 2.20
N ILE A 42 8.98 -12.43 1.45
CA ILE A 42 9.26 -11.10 1.97
C ILE A 42 8.11 -10.15 1.63
N ARG A 43 7.61 -9.47 2.66
CA ARG A 43 6.65 -8.36 2.54
C ARG A 43 7.17 -7.16 3.31
N PHE A 44 6.85 -5.98 2.82
CA PHE A 44 7.16 -4.73 3.51
C PHE A 44 5.98 -3.76 3.43
N SER A 45 5.97 -2.78 4.30
CA SER A 45 4.99 -1.70 4.29
C SER A 45 5.65 -0.39 3.95
N THR A 46 5.03 0.39 3.10
CA THR A 46 5.44 1.77 2.80
C THR A 46 4.52 2.74 3.52
N SER A 47 5.08 3.83 4.01
CA SER A 47 4.32 4.87 4.70
C SER A 47 4.03 6.09 3.83
N ASN A 48 4.77 6.23 2.72
CA ASN A 48 4.66 7.38 1.83
C ASN A 48 4.93 6.97 0.37
N PRO A 49 4.09 7.37 -0.60
CA PRO A 49 4.33 7.12 -2.03
C PRO A 49 5.69 7.59 -2.53
N GLN A 50 6.22 8.70 -2.02
CA GLN A 50 7.55 9.22 -2.40
C GLN A 50 8.71 8.27 -2.04
N ASP A 51 8.46 7.36 -1.12
CA ASP A 51 9.47 6.42 -0.65
C ASP A 51 9.53 5.16 -1.54
N MET A 52 8.57 4.98 -2.44
CA MET A 52 8.54 3.90 -3.41
C MET A 52 9.32 4.30 -4.68
N SER A 53 10.63 4.11 -4.64
CA SER A 53 11.49 4.39 -5.81
C SER A 53 11.36 3.30 -6.89
N LEU A 54 11.69 3.66 -8.14
CA LEU A 54 11.74 2.71 -9.25
C LEU A 54 12.70 1.55 -8.99
N ASP A 55 13.78 1.78 -8.25
CA ASP A 55 14.74 0.72 -7.91
C ASP A 55 14.13 -0.31 -6.97
N VAL A 56 13.30 0.10 -6.01
CA VAL A 56 12.55 -0.83 -5.15
C VAL A 56 11.62 -1.69 -6.00
N ILE A 57 10.87 -1.10 -6.94
CA ILE A 57 9.94 -1.82 -7.81
C ILE A 57 10.70 -2.82 -8.71
N LYS A 58 11.85 -2.44 -9.25
CA LYS A 58 12.71 -3.34 -10.05
C LYS A 58 13.24 -4.51 -9.23
N ILE A 59 13.65 -4.29 -7.97
CA ILE A 59 14.09 -5.35 -7.07
C ILE A 59 12.94 -6.30 -6.74
N MET A 60 11.73 -5.78 -6.51
CA MET A 60 10.54 -6.62 -6.32
C MET A 60 10.29 -7.52 -7.54
N ALA A 61 10.37 -6.97 -8.75
CA ALA A 61 10.19 -7.74 -9.98
C ALA A 61 11.30 -8.77 -10.26
N LYS A 62 12.50 -8.54 -9.70
CA LYS A 62 13.68 -9.40 -9.92
C LYS A 62 13.66 -10.66 -9.06
N TYR A 63 13.12 -10.60 -7.85
CA TYR A 63 13.19 -11.66 -6.85
C TYR A 63 11.81 -12.21 -6.54
N GLU A 64 11.54 -13.47 -6.91
CA GLU A 64 10.23 -14.12 -6.74
C GLU A 64 9.77 -14.25 -5.29
N ASN A 65 10.70 -14.28 -4.33
CA ASN A 65 10.38 -14.35 -2.92
C ASN A 65 9.97 -13.00 -2.31
N ILE A 66 10.04 -11.89 -3.05
CA ILE A 66 9.46 -10.62 -2.67
C ILE A 66 8.02 -10.55 -3.22
N CYS A 67 7.06 -10.40 -2.34
CA CYS A 67 5.64 -10.41 -2.70
C CYS A 67 5.24 -9.29 -3.65
N ASN A 68 4.43 -9.59 -4.67
CA ASN A 68 3.83 -8.63 -5.59
C ASN A 68 2.67 -7.87 -4.93
N TYR A 69 2.96 -7.24 -3.80
CA TYR A 69 2.01 -6.48 -3.00
C TYR A 69 2.66 -5.22 -2.45
N ILE A 70 1.99 -4.10 -2.62
CA ILE A 70 2.43 -2.80 -2.11
C ILE A 70 1.29 -2.14 -1.34
N HIS A 71 1.55 -1.80 -0.07
CA HIS A 71 0.69 -0.87 0.65
C HIS A 71 1.16 0.55 0.34
N LEU A 72 0.32 1.34 -0.35
CA LEU A 72 0.67 2.67 -0.87
C LEU A 72 -0.36 3.71 -0.43
N PRO A 73 -0.25 4.24 0.81
CA PRO A 73 -1.21 5.17 1.38
C PRO A 73 -1.23 6.51 0.63
N VAL A 74 -2.32 6.84 -0.04
CA VAL A 74 -2.49 8.10 -0.77
C VAL A 74 -3.20 9.18 0.05
N GLN A 75 -4.14 8.77 0.90
CA GLN A 75 -4.95 9.57 1.83
C GLN A 75 -6.11 10.33 1.16
N SER A 76 -5.92 10.95 0.01
CA SER A 76 -6.94 11.67 -0.77
C SER A 76 -6.58 11.64 -2.26
N GLY A 77 -7.57 11.78 -3.12
CA GLY A 77 -7.38 11.96 -4.57
C GLY A 77 -7.33 13.42 -5.01
N SER A 78 -7.47 14.37 -4.09
CA SER A 78 -7.46 15.81 -4.37
C SER A 78 -6.13 16.45 -3.97
N ASN A 79 -5.53 17.22 -4.87
CA ASN A 79 -4.30 17.96 -4.61
C ASN A 79 -4.47 19.03 -3.51
N SER A 80 -5.64 19.66 -3.39
CA SER A 80 -5.93 20.64 -2.35
C SER A 80 -5.90 19.99 -0.96
N VAL A 81 -6.54 18.83 -0.83
CA VAL A 81 -6.58 18.05 0.43
C VAL A 81 -5.21 17.46 0.76
N LEU A 82 -4.51 16.90 -0.22
CA LEU A 82 -3.14 16.40 -0.03
C LEU A 82 -2.20 17.48 0.49
N LYS A 83 -2.27 18.69 -0.08
CA LYS A 83 -1.52 19.85 0.40
C LYS A 83 -1.89 20.25 1.82
N ALA A 84 -3.18 20.27 2.14
CA ALA A 84 -3.67 20.58 3.49
C ALA A 84 -3.25 19.52 4.53
N MET A 85 -3.15 18.24 4.12
CA MET A 85 -2.59 17.14 4.92
C MET A 85 -1.05 17.17 5.01
N ASN A 86 -0.38 18.17 4.39
CA ASN A 86 1.07 18.24 4.29
C ASN A 86 1.70 17.02 3.60
N ARG A 87 0.99 16.43 2.62
CA ARG A 87 1.53 15.38 1.76
C ARG A 87 2.42 16.00 0.68
N GLN A 88 3.52 15.32 0.39
CA GLN A 88 4.57 15.86 -0.49
C GLN A 88 4.45 15.32 -1.94
N HIS A 89 3.34 14.69 -2.27
CA HIS A 89 3.06 14.18 -3.61
C HIS A 89 1.74 14.76 -4.11
N SER A 90 1.63 14.91 -5.42
CA SER A 90 0.41 15.23 -6.10
C SER A 90 -0.34 13.96 -6.53
N ARG A 91 -1.61 14.12 -6.92
CA ARG A 91 -2.42 13.09 -7.56
C ARG A 91 -1.74 12.52 -8.80
N GLU A 92 -1.19 13.39 -9.63
CA GLU A 92 -0.56 13.05 -10.91
C GLU A 92 0.70 12.21 -10.69
N GLU A 93 1.55 12.61 -9.75
CA GLU A 93 2.75 11.86 -9.36
C GLU A 93 2.39 10.48 -8.81
N TYR A 94 1.32 10.40 -8.01
CA TYR A 94 0.84 9.14 -7.49
C TYR A 94 0.34 8.21 -8.60
N LEU A 95 -0.46 8.71 -9.54
CA LEU A 95 -0.97 7.93 -10.68
C LEU A 95 0.17 7.46 -11.59
N GLU A 96 1.18 8.29 -11.83
CA GLU A 96 2.35 7.88 -12.61
C GLU A 96 3.18 6.80 -11.89
N LEU A 97 3.32 6.90 -10.56
CA LEU A 97 3.94 5.84 -9.76
C LEU A 97 3.16 4.52 -9.89
N VAL A 98 1.84 4.54 -9.76
CA VAL A 98 0.98 3.36 -9.92
C VAL A 98 1.12 2.76 -11.32
N LYS A 99 1.14 3.58 -12.36
CA LYS A 99 1.36 3.14 -13.74
C LYS A 99 2.71 2.46 -13.92
N ASN A 100 3.76 2.99 -13.31
CA ASN A 100 5.09 2.40 -13.33
C ASN A 100 5.14 1.06 -12.57
N ILE A 101 4.42 0.95 -11.44
CA ILE A 101 4.28 -0.33 -10.71
C ILE A 101 3.65 -1.38 -11.62
N PHE A 102 2.50 -1.11 -12.22
CA PHE A 102 1.82 -2.08 -13.08
C PHE A 102 2.57 -2.38 -14.39
N LYS A 103 3.37 -1.44 -14.88
CA LYS A 103 4.25 -1.67 -16.05
C LYS A 103 5.36 -2.68 -15.73
N ILE A 104 5.93 -2.63 -14.52
CA ILE A 104 7.06 -3.47 -14.11
C ILE A 104 6.58 -4.77 -13.47
N ILE A 105 5.49 -4.71 -12.69
CA ILE A 105 4.86 -5.85 -12.01
C ILE A 105 3.37 -5.86 -12.37
N PRO A 106 2.97 -6.44 -13.51
CA PRO A 106 1.59 -6.36 -14.02
C PRO A 106 0.52 -6.95 -13.09
N ASP A 107 0.88 -7.94 -12.28
CA ASP A 107 0.02 -8.63 -11.32
C ASP A 107 0.13 -8.07 -9.89
N CYS A 108 0.76 -6.90 -9.72
CA CYS A 108 0.93 -6.29 -8.42
C CYS A 108 -0.42 -5.93 -7.78
N SER A 109 -0.60 -6.30 -6.53
CA SER A 109 -1.71 -5.87 -5.71
C SER A 109 -1.35 -4.59 -4.96
N ILE A 110 -2.18 -3.56 -5.07
CA ILE A 110 -1.98 -2.30 -4.36
C ILE A 110 -3.10 -2.10 -3.35
N SER A 111 -2.74 -1.80 -2.11
CA SER A 111 -3.67 -1.33 -1.08
C SER A 111 -3.41 0.12 -0.71
N HIS A 112 -4.42 0.77 -0.15
CA HIS A 112 -4.37 2.19 0.18
C HIS A 112 -4.91 2.50 1.57
N ASP A 113 -4.65 3.72 2.04
CA ASP A 113 -5.40 4.40 3.08
C ASP A 113 -6.11 5.61 2.46
N MET A 114 -7.38 5.82 2.85
CA MET A 114 -8.17 6.99 2.48
C MET A 114 -8.81 7.62 3.71
N ILE A 115 -8.80 8.94 3.76
CA ILE A 115 -9.47 9.73 4.79
C ILE A 115 -10.51 10.60 4.10
N SER A 116 -11.78 10.48 4.50
CA SER A 116 -12.87 11.31 4.03
C SER A 116 -13.25 12.38 5.06
N GLY A 117 -13.66 13.55 4.59
CA GLY A 117 -14.10 14.63 5.46
C GLY A 117 -12.97 15.33 6.20
N PHE A 118 -11.79 15.40 5.61
CA PHE A 118 -10.71 16.26 6.11
C PHE A 118 -11.16 17.74 6.08
N PRO A 119 -10.73 18.59 7.05
CA PRO A 119 -11.15 19.98 7.10
C PRO A 119 -11.08 20.70 5.74
N ASN A 120 -12.14 21.41 5.38
CA ASN A 120 -12.34 22.12 4.11
C ASN A 120 -12.44 21.23 2.86
N GLU A 121 -12.55 19.92 2.96
CA GLU A 121 -12.77 19.04 1.82
C GLU A 121 -14.09 19.38 1.12
N SER A 122 -14.05 19.84 -0.12
CA SER A 122 -15.23 20.13 -0.92
C SER A 122 -15.85 18.86 -1.53
N GLU A 123 -17.02 19.00 -2.16
CA GLU A 123 -17.63 17.88 -2.89
C GLU A 123 -16.83 17.52 -4.16
N LEU A 124 -16.14 18.49 -4.75
CA LEU A 124 -15.23 18.26 -5.87
C LEU A 124 -14.01 17.45 -5.43
N ASP A 125 -13.41 17.78 -4.28
CA ASP A 125 -12.28 17.03 -3.72
C ASP A 125 -12.65 15.56 -3.42
N HIS A 126 -13.87 15.34 -2.92
CA HIS A 126 -14.38 13.99 -2.71
C HIS A 126 -14.54 13.22 -4.05
N LYS A 127 -15.09 13.87 -5.08
CA LYS A 127 -15.18 13.28 -6.43
C LYS A 127 -13.82 12.96 -7.02
N ASP A 128 -12.82 13.81 -6.80
CA ASP A 128 -11.44 13.53 -7.19
C ASP A 128 -10.90 12.27 -6.51
N THR A 129 -11.23 12.07 -5.24
CA THR A 129 -10.86 10.85 -4.51
C THR A 129 -11.52 9.60 -5.11
N LEU A 130 -12.82 9.64 -5.40
CA LEU A 130 -13.51 8.52 -6.06
C LEU A 130 -12.93 8.26 -7.46
N SER A 131 -12.67 9.31 -8.23
CA SER A 131 -12.06 9.22 -9.55
C SER A 131 -10.66 8.61 -9.53
N LEU A 132 -9.83 8.94 -8.53
CA LEU A 132 -8.53 8.30 -8.35
C LEU A 132 -8.69 6.80 -8.06
N MET A 133 -9.64 6.41 -7.21
CA MET A 133 -9.91 5.01 -6.91
C MET A 133 -10.35 4.23 -8.16
N GLU A 134 -11.22 4.82 -9.02
CA GLU A 134 -11.64 4.20 -10.29
C GLU A 134 -10.47 4.02 -11.26
N ASN A 135 -9.51 4.92 -11.27
CA ASN A 135 -8.31 4.80 -12.12
C ASN A 135 -7.38 3.67 -11.64
N VAL A 136 -7.19 3.52 -10.33
CA VAL A 136 -6.24 2.55 -9.76
C VAL A 136 -6.86 1.16 -9.59
N LYS A 137 -8.13 1.09 -9.16
CA LYS A 137 -8.84 -0.16 -8.82
C LYS A 137 -8.08 -0.98 -7.79
N TYR A 138 -7.95 -0.42 -6.60
CA TYR A 138 -7.20 -1.04 -5.51
C TYR A 138 -7.74 -2.42 -5.12
N SER A 139 -6.85 -3.32 -4.75
CA SER A 139 -7.22 -4.66 -4.29
C SER A 139 -7.84 -4.62 -2.89
N PHE A 140 -7.37 -3.70 -2.06
CA PHE A 140 -7.77 -3.56 -0.66
C PHE A 140 -7.52 -2.12 -0.17
N GLY A 141 -8.22 -1.70 0.90
CA GLY A 141 -7.98 -0.38 1.47
C GLY A 141 -8.47 -0.26 2.91
N TYR A 142 -7.83 0.63 3.65
CA TYR A 142 -8.31 1.13 4.93
C TYR A 142 -8.90 2.52 4.73
N MET A 143 -10.14 2.69 5.17
CA MET A 143 -10.92 3.89 4.90
C MET A 143 -11.45 4.45 6.21
N PHE A 144 -11.23 5.74 6.44
CA PHE A 144 -11.54 6.39 7.70
C PHE A 144 -12.28 7.70 7.46
N LYS A 145 -13.17 8.06 8.40
CA LYS A 145 -13.58 9.45 8.56
C LYS A 145 -12.45 10.22 9.22
N TYR A 146 -12.28 11.47 8.82
CA TYR A 146 -11.40 12.35 9.56
C TYR A 146 -11.88 12.45 11.03
N SER A 147 -10.93 12.33 11.92
CA SER A 147 -11.11 12.59 13.34
C SER A 147 -9.93 13.41 13.82
N GLU A 148 -10.19 14.50 14.48
CA GLU A 148 -9.18 15.37 15.02
C GLU A 148 -8.29 14.61 16.02
N ARG A 149 -6.98 14.72 15.84
CA ARG A 149 -5.99 14.14 16.75
C ARG A 149 -5.25 15.25 17.48
N PRO A 150 -5.39 15.36 18.82
CA PRO A 150 -4.69 16.37 19.60
C PRO A 150 -3.20 16.42 19.31
N GLY A 151 -2.64 17.62 19.21
CA GLY A 151 -1.22 17.83 18.98
C GLY A 151 -0.78 17.85 17.53
N THR A 152 -1.63 17.41 16.58
CA THR A 152 -1.28 17.46 15.14
C THR A 152 -1.34 18.90 14.59
N PRO A 153 -0.59 19.19 13.50
CA PRO A 153 -0.70 20.48 12.81
C PRO A 153 -2.11 20.78 12.31
N ALA A 154 -2.84 19.76 11.86
CA ALA A 154 -4.23 19.91 11.41
C ALA A 154 -5.13 20.39 12.56
N ALA A 155 -5.11 19.71 13.70
CA ALA A 155 -5.88 20.08 14.89
C ALA A 155 -5.55 21.49 15.44
N LYS A 156 -4.33 21.98 15.19
CA LYS A 156 -3.91 23.31 15.65
C LYS A 156 -4.28 24.45 14.70
N LYS A 157 -4.45 24.16 13.40
CA LYS A 157 -4.53 25.17 12.34
C LYS A 157 -5.83 25.14 11.55
N LEU A 158 -6.56 24.04 11.61
CA LEU A 158 -7.77 23.84 10.81
C LEU A 158 -8.93 23.54 11.73
N GLU A 159 -10.06 24.15 11.46
CA GLU A 159 -11.34 23.84 12.11
C GLU A 159 -11.97 22.64 11.40
N ASP A 160 -12.46 21.67 12.17
CA ASP A 160 -13.23 20.54 11.63
C ASP A 160 -14.64 20.99 11.25
N ASN A 161 -14.75 21.58 10.07
CA ASN A 161 -15.95 22.24 9.55
C ASN A 161 -16.81 21.35 8.65
N ILE A 162 -16.55 20.05 8.58
CA ILE A 162 -17.35 19.11 7.78
C ILE A 162 -18.32 18.37 8.68
N ASP A 163 -19.63 18.50 8.38
CA ASP A 163 -20.70 17.82 9.12
C ASP A 163 -20.49 16.29 9.13
N GLU A 164 -20.74 15.65 10.27
CA GLU A 164 -20.57 14.21 10.46
C GLU A 164 -21.42 13.35 9.51
N LYS A 165 -22.58 13.84 9.08
CA LYS A 165 -23.42 13.15 8.08
C LYS A 165 -22.75 13.17 6.72
N ILE A 166 -22.10 14.28 6.35
CA ILE A 166 -21.34 14.41 5.11
C ILE A 166 -20.13 13.48 5.13
N LYS A 167 -19.34 13.48 6.21
CA LYS A 167 -18.21 12.55 6.37
C LYS A 167 -18.66 11.09 6.25
N SER A 168 -19.78 10.74 6.90
CA SER A 168 -20.32 9.37 6.89
C SER A 168 -20.80 8.96 5.51
N ARG A 169 -21.50 9.85 4.77
CA ARG A 169 -21.91 9.62 3.38
C ARG A 169 -20.69 9.38 2.48
N ARG A 170 -19.72 10.29 2.52
CA ARG A 170 -18.51 10.18 1.72
C ARG A 170 -17.73 8.90 2.02
N LEU A 171 -17.58 8.54 3.30
CA LEU A 171 -16.96 7.27 3.66
C LEU A 171 -17.73 6.08 3.10
N SER A 172 -19.06 6.09 3.16
CA SER A 172 -19.89 5.02 2.61
C SER A 172 -19.70 4.85 1.10
N GLU A 173 -19.58 5.95 0.36
CA GLU A 173 -19.31 5.95 -1.09
C GLU A 173 -17.93 5.36 -1.41
N ILE A 174 -16.89 5.75 -0.65
CA ILE A 174 -15.53 5.19 -0.77
C ILE A 174 -15.54 3.68 -0.47
N VAL A 175 -16.21 3.25 0.60
CA VAL A 175 -16.31 1.83 0.99
C VAL A 175 -17.03 1.02 -0.08
N ALA A 176 -18.16 1.50 -0.60
CA ALA A 176 -18.90 0.82 -1.66
C ALA A 176 -18.06 0.66 -2.93
N LEU A 177 -17.33 1.71 -3.32
CA LEU A 177 -16.44 1.67 -4.47
C LEU A 177 -15.27 0.70 -4.24
N GLN A 178 -14.67 0.69 -3.04
CA GLN A 178 -13.60 -0.25 -2.71
C GLN A 178 -14.09 -1.70 -2.73
N GLN A 179 -15.28 -1.98 -2.25
CA GLN A 179 -15.86 -3.34 -2.32
C GLN A 179 -16.02 -3.81 -3.77
N LYS A 180 -16.49 -2.92 -4.66
CA LYS A 180 -16.58 -3.19 -6.12
C LYS A 180 -15.19 -3.49 -6.71
N HIS A 181 -14.17 -2.70 -6.36
CA HIS A 181 -12.81 -2.91 -6.84
C HIS A 181 -12.18 -4.19 -6.27
N SER A 182 -12.38 -4.48 -4.98
CA SER A 182 -11.89 -5.72 -4.37
C SER A 182 -12.49 -6.96 -5.03
N LEU A 183 -13.79 -6.93 -5.34
CA LEU A 183 -14.44 -8.00 -6.08
C LEU A 183 -13.88 -8.11 -7.51
N PHE A 184 -13.67 -6.99 -8.21
CA PHE A 184 -13.06 -6.98 -9.54
C PHE A 184 -11.68 -7.64 -9.50
N ARG A 185 -10.79 -7.23 -8.56
CA ARG A 185 -9.46 -7.81 -8.42
C ARG A 185 -9.47 -9.28 -8.01
N SER A 186 -10.42 -9.68 -7.15
CA SER A 186 -10.55 -11.08 -6.75
C SER A 186 -10.97 -11.98 -7.93
N LYS A 187 -11.79 -11.47 -8.85
CA LYS A 187 -12.21 -12.21 -10.06
C LYS A 187 -11.04 -12.48 -11.02
N GLU A 188 -9.98 -11.67 -10.98
CA GLU A 188 -8.79 -11.89 -11.80
C GLU A 188 -8.04 -13.20 -11.47
N PHE A 189 -8.30 -13.80 -10.30
CA PHE A 189 -7.72 -15.07 -9.87
C PHE A 189 -8.55 -16.30 -10.29
N ILE A 190 -9.77 -16.11 -10.81
CA ILE A 190 -10.62 -17.25 -11.23
C ILE A 190 -9.94 -18.01 -12.37
N GLY A 191 -9.78 -19.32 -12.21
CA GLY A 191 -9.10 -20.21 -13.16
C GLY A 191 -7.59 -20.15 -13.13
N LYS A 192 -6.98 -19.41 -12.19
CA LYS A 192 -5.52 -19.38 -12.01
C LYS A 192 -5.10 -20.26 -10.84
N THR A 193 -3.99 -20.96 -11.00
CA THR A 193 -3.27 -21.60 -9.90
C THR A 193 -2.35 -20.56 -9.26
N VAL A 194 -2.39 -20.45 -7.93
CA VAL A 194 -1.56 -19.51 -7.16
C VAL A 194 -0.89 -20.25 -6.00
N GLU A 195 0.37 -19.94 -5.76
CA GLU A 195 1.09 -20.45 -4.59
C GLU A 195 0.63 -19.72 -3.32
N VAL A 196 0.32 -20.48 -2.29
CA VAL A 196 -0.17 -19.99 -1.00
C VAL A 196 0.74 -20.42 0.13
N LEU A 197 1.21 -19.47 0.94
CA LEU A 197 1.83 -19.78 2.24
C LEU A 197 0.74 -19.98 3.27
N ILE A 198 0.71 -21.17 3.90
CA ILE A 198 -0.24 -21.48 4.97
C ILE A 198 0.18 -20.73 6.24
N GLU A 199 -0.70 -19.86 6.74
CA GLU A 199 -0.41 -19.05 7.93
C GLU A 199 -1.11 -19.55 9.19
N LYS A 200 -2.29 -20.16 9.05
CA LYS A 200 -3.12 -20.60 10.19
C LYS A 200 -4.31 -21.45 9.75
N GLU A 201 -5.05 -21.96 10.75
CA GLU A 201 -6.40 -22.46 10.52
C GLU A 201 -7.37 -21.35 10.11
N SER A 202 -8.36 -21.71 9.29
CA SER A 202 -9.44 -20.78 8.94
C SER A 202 -10.28 -20.46 10.18
N LYS A 203 -10.58 -19.17 10.39
CA LYS A 203 -11.45 -18.74 11.49
C LYS A 203 -12.88 -19.27 11.42
N LYS A 204 -13.33 -19.70 10.22
CA LYS A 204 -14.71 -20.15 9.97
C LYS A 204 -14.85 -21.67 9.93
N SER A 205 -13.75 -22.42 9.88
CA SER A 205 -13.80 -23.89 9.78
C SER A 205 -12.46 -24.50 10.21
N SER A 206 -12.52 -25.43 11.15
CA SER A 206 -11.34 -26.23 11.58
C SER A 206 -10.86 -27.23 10.50
N LEU A 207 -11.67 -27.47 9.46
CA LEU A 207 -11.33 -28.34 8.34
C LEU A 207 -10.58 -27.64 7.21
N HIS A 208 -10.31 -26.33 7.36
CA HIS A 208 -9.67 -25.55 6.33
C HIS A 208 -8.44 -24.81 6.85
N TRP A 209 -7.43 -24.68 5.98
CA TRP A 209 -6.33 -23.75 6.15
C TRP A 209 -6.69 -22.38 5.63
N ALA A 210 -6.02 -21.36 6.16
CA ALA A 210 -6.00 -20.00 5.63
C ALA A 210 -4.55 -19.56 5.45
N GLY A 211 -4.26 -19.07 4.26
CA GLY A 211 -2.94 -18.56 3.89
C GLY A 211 -3.05 -17.35 2.99
N ARG A 212 -1.93 -16.88 2.49
CA ARG A 212 -1.86 -15.76 1.54
C ARG A 212 -1.00 -16.10 0.35
N ASN A 213 -1.46 -15.62 -0.82
CA ASN A 213 -0.70 -15.67 -2.06
C ASN A 213 0.34 -14.53 -2.15
N GLN A 214 1.05 -14.43 -3.27
CA GLN A 214 2.03 -13.37 -3.56
C GLN A 214 1.41 -11.96 -3.49
N GLN A 215 0.15 -11.79 -3.91
CA GLN A 215 -0.58 -10.53 -3.90
C GLN A 215 -1.21 -10.18 -2.55
N ASN A 216 -0.84 -10.91 -1.47
CA ASN A 216 -1.38 -10.74 -0.13
C ASN A 216 -2.89 -11.03 0.00
N THR A 217 -3.47 -11.72 -0.98
CA THR A 217 -4.87 -12.14 -0.93
C THR A 217 -5.02 -13.36 -0.03
N THR A 218 -5.99 -13.33 0.87
CA THR A 218 -6.30 -14.47 1.72
C THR A 218 -6.99 -15.56 0.90
N VAL A 219 -6.46 -16.77 0.97
CA VAL A 219 -7.01 -17.98 0.36
C VAL A 219 -7.37 -18.98 1.45
N VAL A 220 -8.55 -19.58 1.34
CA VAL A 220 -9.05 -20.61 2.25
C VAL A 220 -9.27 -21.89 1.45
N PHE A 221 -8.73 -23.01 1.91
CA PHE A 221 -8.79 -24.31 1.22
C PHE A 221 -8.78 -25.47 2.22
N PRO A 222 -9.24 -26.69 1.83
CA PRO A 222 -9.27 -27.85 2.70
C PRO A 222 -7.90 -28.24 3.24
N LYS A 223 -7.86 -28.83 4.44
CA LYS A 223 -6.64 -29.41 5.02
C LYS A 223 -6.34 -30.76 4.35
N GLU A 224 -5.28 -30.80 3.55
CA GLU A 224 -4.88 -31.97 2.77
C GLU A 224 -3.41 -32.32 3.05
N GLY A 225 -3.10 -32.76 4.29
CA GLY A 225 -1.75 -33.25 4.60
C GLY A 225 -0.66 -32.18 4.74
N TYR A 226 -1.02 -30.91 4.69
CA TYR A 226 -0.13 -29.76 4.84
C TYR A 226 -0.16 -29.21 6.27
N SER A 227 0.84 -28.38 6.60
CA SER A 227 1.02 -27.73 7.89
C SER A 227 1.20 -26.20 7.74
N VAL A 228 1.02 -25.49 8.85
CA VAL A 228 1.35 -24.06 8.90
C VAL A 228 2.84 -23.86 8.58
N GLY A 229 3.14 -22.94 7.66
CA GLY A 229 4.48 -22.70 7.15
C GLY A 229 4.76 -23.35 5.79
N ASP A 230 3.92 -24.28 5.34
CA ASP A 230 4.09 -24.90 4.03
C ASP A 230 3.60 -23.96 2.91
N PHE A 231 4.20 -24.15 1.73
CA PHE A 231 3.74 -23.57 0.47
C PHE A 231 2.96 -24.63 -0.31
N VAL A 232 1.82 -24.27 -0.80
CA VAL A 232 0.91 -25.12 -1.58
C VAL A 232 0.41 -24.40 -2.83
#